data_61f3bbe9219b8ba118393ed5423b7672
#
_entry.id   61f3bbe9219b8ba118393ed5423b7672
#
_cell.length_a   1.000
_cell.length_b   1.000
_cell.length_c   1.000
_cell.angle_alpha   90.00
_cell.angle_beta   90.00
_cell.angle_gamma   90.00
#
_symmetry.space_group_name_H-M   'P 1'
#
loop_
_entity.id
_entity.type
_entity.pdbx_description
1 polymer ?
#
loop_
_entity_poly.entity_id
_entity_poly.type
_entity_poly.pdbx_seq_one_letter_code
_entity_poly.pdbx_strand_id
1 'polypeptide(L)'
;ISSPNTPGLRTLQYGEELDSLLGALCSERESLARAQGRHVPLAVKLAPDMSPEELKLCCEKLLSHGIEGVIATNTTFDRSGVESNPRSGETGGLSGAPLTEKACATLRQIKAQVGDRMAIIGVGGIMSASDARQRFEAGADLVQIYSGFIYEGPQLIADIVNSTDIPQEGVA
;
A
#
# COMPACT_ATOMS: atom_id res chain seq x y z
N ILE A 1 -3.23 -10.08 -2.53
CA ILE A 1 -4.17 -9.95 -3.65
C ILE A 1 -3.64 -9.05 -4.79
N SER A 2 -2.57 -8.30 -4.56
CA SER A 2 -2.09 -7.27 -5.50
C SER A 2 -0.76 -7.62 -6.19
N SER A 3 -0.24 -8.85 -6.03
CA SER A 3 1.02 -9.24 -6.65
C SER A 3 0.90 -9.31 -8.17
N PRO A 4 1.84 -8.68 -8.91
CA PRO A 4 1.91 -8.82 -10.37
C PRO A 4 2.55 -10.15 -10.80
N ASN A 5 3.19 -10.86 -9.85
CA ASN A 5 4.03 -12.03 -10.17
C ASN A 5 3.23 -13.35 -10.20
N THR A 6 1.95 -13.31 -9.82
CA THR A 6 1.07 -14.49 -9.81
C THR A 6 -0.07 -14.26 -10.80
N PRO A 7 -0.15 -15.04 -11.88
CA PRO A 7 -1.24 -14.92 -12.86
C PRO A 7 -2.61 -15.00 -12.18
N GLY A 8 -3.51 -14.11 -12.53
CA GLY A 8 -4.89 -14.06 -12.04
C GLY A 8 -5.08 -13.55 -10.60
N LEU A 9 -4.01 -13.39 -9.81
CA LEU A 9 -4.16 -12.99 -8.40
C LEU A 9 -4.82 -11.60 -8.25
N ARG A 10 -4.57 -10.69 -9.18
CA ARG A 10 -5.12 -9.32 -9.12
C ARG A 10 -6.63 -9.25 -9.36
N THR A 11 -7.28 -10.32 -9.89
CA THR A 11 -8.74 -10.37 -9.99
C THR A 11 -9.41 -10.29 -8.63
N LEU A 12 -8.73 -10.78 -7.58
CA LEU A 12 -9.18 -10.67 -6.19
C LEU A 12 -9.30 -9.23 -5.65
N GLN A 13 -8.93 -8.22 -6.44
CA GLN A 13 -9.12 -6.81 -6.08
C GLN A 13 -10.46 -6.25 -6.57
N TYR A 14 -11.25 -7.04 -7.29
CA TYR A 14 -12.42 -6.58 -8.02
C TYR A 14 -13.69 -7.37 -7.69
N GLY A 15 -14.83 -6.70 -7.82
CA GLY A 15 -16.16 -7.29 -7.92
C GLY A 15 -16.55 -8.25 -6.80
N GLU A 16 -17.15 -9.36 -7.18
CA GLU A 16 -17.64 -10.40 -6.27
C GLU A 16 -16.50 -11.20 -5.62
N GLU A 17 -15.36 -11.33 -6.31
CA GLU A 17 -14.20 -12.05 -5.80
C GLU A 17 -13.60 -11.34 -4.60
N LEU A 18 -13.47 -10.01 -4.66
CA LEU A 18 -13.05 -9.20 -3.51
C LEU A 18 -14.05 -9.30 -2.37
N ASP A 19 -15.33 -9.16 -2.67
CA ASP A 19 -16.41 -9.19 -1.68
C ASP A 19 -16.45 -10.51 -0.92
N SER A 20 -16.40 -11.62 -1.63
CA SER A 20 -16.36 -12.96 -1.06
C SER A 20 -15.13 -13.19 -0.18
N LEU A 21 -13.96 -12.77 -0.65
CA LEU A 21 -12.71 -12.88 0.10
C LEU A 21 -12.76 -12.06 1.40
N LEU A 22 -13.18 -10.80 1.32
CA LEU A 22 -13.28 -9.93 2.49
C LEU A 22 -14.29 -10.48 3.50
N GLY A 23 -15.45 -10.97 3.04
CA GLY A 23 -16.45 -11.59 3.90
C GLY A 23 -15.91 -12.80 4.66
N ALA A 24 -15.18 -13.69 3.98
CA ALA A 24 -14.57 -14.86 4.60
C ALA A 24 -13.50 -14.46 5.63
N LEU A 25 -12.61 -13.52 5.28
CA LEU A 25 -11.55 -13.05 6.18
C LEU A 25 -12.10 -12.34 7.42
N CYS A 26 -13.11 -11.51 7.26
CA CYS A 26 -13.72 -10.81 8.39
C CYS A 26 -14.46 -11.78 9.32
N SER A 27 -15.16 -12.77 8.78
CA SER A 27 -15.82 -13.82 9.57
C SER A 27 -14.78 -14.62 10.37
N GLU A 28 -13.67 -15.02 9.76
CA GLU A 28 -12.60 -15.73 10.46
C GLU A 28 -11.91 -14.85 11.51
N ARG A 29 -11.62 -13.59 11.21
CA ARG A 29 -11.08 -12.61 12.18
C ARG A 29 -11.96 -12.52 13.42
N GLU A 30 -13.27 -12.42 13.24
CA GLU A 30 -14.22 -12.36 14.36
C GLU A 30 -14.24 -13.64 15.17
N SER A 31 -14.18 -14.80 14.51
CA SER A 31 -14.09 -16.10 15.18
C SER A 31 -12.84 -16.19 16.05
N LEU A 32 -11.68 -15.82 15.48
CA LEU A 32 -10.41 -15.78 16.19
C LEU A 32 -10.40 -14.75 17.32
N ALA A 33 -11.00 -13.58 17.12
CA ALA A 33 -11.10 -12.57 18.15
C ALA A 33 -11.91 -13.07 19.37
N ARG A 34 -13.01 -13.76 19.14
CA ARG A 34 -13.79 -14.38 20.22
C ARG A 34 -13.01 -15.48 20.95
N ALA A 35 -12.27 -16.30 20.19
CA ALA A 35 -11.50 -17.41 20.76
C ALA A 35 -10.27 -16.93 21.56
N GLN A 36 -9.60 -15.87 21.11
CA GLN A 36 -8.34 -15.36 21.66
C GLN A 36 -8.52 -14.14 22.58
N GLY A 37 -9.73 -13.59 22.69
CA GLY A 37 -10.00 -12.38 23.47
C GLY A 37 -9.31 -11.12 22.93
N ARG A 38 -8.86 -11.12 21.67
CA ARG A 38 -8.12 -10.02 21.06
C ARG A 38 -8.51 -9.79 19.61
N HIS A 39 -8.88 -8.56 19.29
CA HIS A 39 -9.08 -8.11 17.91
C HIS A 39 -7.72 -7.84 17.24
N VAL A 40 -7.55 -8.31 16.00
CA VAL A 40 -6.38 -8.02 15.16
C VAL A 40 -6.87 -7.33 13.90
N PRO A 41 -6.40 -6.08 13.62
CA PRO A 41 -6.82 -5.35 12.43
C PRO A 41 -6.33 -6.02 11.16
N LEU A 42 -7.11 -5.87 10.09
CA LEU A 42 -6.76 -6.33 8.74
C LEU A 42 -6.41 -5.13 7.86
N ALA A 43 -5.29 -5.27 7.13
CA ALA A 43 -4.89 -4.33 6.10
C ALA A 43 -4.81 -5.02 4.73
N VAL A 44 -5.33 -4.36 3.70
CA VAL A 44 -5.34 -4.88 2.32
C VAL A 44 -4.37 -4.11 1.46
N LYS A 45 -3.44 -4.81 0.80
CA LYS A 45 -2.46 -4.19 -0.09
C LYS A 45 -2.96 -4.18 -1.54
N LEU A 46 -2.97 -2.99 -2.16
CA LEU A 46 -3.49 -2.76 -3.49
C LEU A 46 -2.40 -2.57 -4.54
N ALA A 47 -2.73 -2.87 -5.80
CA ALA A 47 -1.89 -2.58 -6.95
C ALA A 47 -2.02 -1.10 -7.35
N PRO A 48 -0.96 -0.49 -7.93
CA PRO A 48 -1.01 0.89 -8.40
C PRO A 48 -1.62 1.03 -9.81
N ASP A 49 -1.96 -0.09 -10.46
CA ASP A 49 -2.37 -0.12 -11.87
C ASP A 49 -3.90 -0.20 -12.04
N MET A 50 -4.66 0.10 -11.00
CA MET A 50 -6.12 0.17 -11.02
C MET A 50 -6.56 1.51 -11.65
N SER A 51 -7.66 1.49 -12.42
CA SER A 51 -8.30 2.73 -12.84
C SER A 51 -8.91 3.46 -11.64
N PRO A 52 -9.18 4.78 -11.74
CA PRO A 52 -9.82 5.53 -10.67
C PRO A 52 -11.17 4.93 -10.23
N GLU A 53 -11.96 4.43 -11.19
CA GLU A 53 -13.25 3.80 -10.94
C GLU A 53 -13.10 2.47 -10.18
N GLU A 54 -12.18 1.63 -10.62
CA GLU A 54 -11.86 0.37 -9.94
C GLU A 54 -11.36 0.61 -8.52
N LEU A 55 -10.45 1.58 -8.35
CA LEU A 55 -9.91 1.94 -7.04
C LEU A 55 -11.01 2.45 -6.10
N LYS A 56 -11.93 3.27 -6.60
CA LYS A 56 -13.09 3.74 -5.83
C LYS A 56 -13.96 2.59 -5.36
N LEU A 57 -14.36 1.70 -6.28
CA LEU A 57 -15.19 0.53 -5.93
C LEU A 57 -14.49 -0.40 -4.93
N CYS A 58 -13.18 -0.59 -5.09
CA CYS A 58 -12.38 -1.36 -4.14
C CYS A 58 -12.40 -0.70 -2.75
N CYS A 59 -12.16 0.61 -2.64
CA CYS A 59 -12.20 1.33 -1.37
C CYS A 59 -13.58 1.26 -0.70
N GLU A 60 -14.66 1.37 -1.47
CA GLU A 60 -16.03 1.22 -0.96
C GLU A 60 -16.26 -0.17 -0.37
N LYS A 61 -15.77 -1.23 -1.02
CA LYS A 61 -15.83 -2.61 -0.51
C LYS A 61 -15.00 -2.78 0.77
N LEU A 62 -13.78 -2.28 0.81
CA LEU A 62 -12.93 -2.33 2.02
C LEU A 62 -13.64 -1.68 3.21
N LEU A 63 -14.23 -0.51 3.01
CA LEU A 63 -14.98 0.21 4.04
C LEU A 63 -16.23 -0.55 4.49
N SER A 64 -17.00 -1.13 3.55
CA SER A 64 -18.24 -1.85 3.87
C SER A 64 -18.00 -3.13 4.68
N HIS A 65 -16.83 -3.76 4.50
CA HIS A 65 -16.41 -4.93 5.28
C HIS A 65 -15.66 -4.58 6.58
N GLY A 66 -15.51 -3.29 6.92
CA GLY A 66 -14.81 -2.87 8.13
C GLY A 66 -13.33 -3.26 8.14
N ILE A 67 -12.67 -3.15 6.98
CA ILE A 67 -11.21 -3.26 6.89
C ILE A 67 -10.58 -2.00 7.49
N GLU A 68 -9.61 -2.18 8.35
CA GLU A 68 -9.03 -1.09 9.14
C GLU A 68 -7.81 -0.43 8.49
N GLY A 69 -7.19 -1.09 7.50
CA GLY A 69 -6.01 -0.56 6.85
C GLY A 69 -5.93 -0.85 5.36
N VAL A 70 -5.32 0.06 4.62
CA VAL A 70 -4.95 -0.12 3.21
C VAL A 70 -3.48 0.17 3.01
N ILE A 71 -2.81 -0.69 2.25
CA ILE A 71 -1.38 -0.53 1.92
C ILE A 71 -1.27 -0.14 0.44
N ALA A 72 -0.78 1.03 0.19
CA ALA A 72 -0.63 1.62 -1.15
C ALA A 72 0.85 1.94 -1.43
N THR A 73 1.53 1.15 -2.30
CA THR A 73 1.02 0.15 -3.23
C THR A 73 1.94 -1.08 -3.34
N ASN A 74 1.51 -2.12 -4.08
CA ASN A 74 2.41 -3.12 -4.64
C ASN A 74 3.21 -2.50 -5.82
N THR A 75 4.01 -3.32 -6.51
CA THR A 75 4.77 -2.94 -7.70
C THR A 75 3.88 -2.78 -8.93
N THR A 76 4.38 -2.11 -9.99
CA THR A 76 3.62 -1.78 -11.21
C THR A 76 4.05 -2.61 -12.42
N PHE A 77 3.14 -2.82 -13.37
CA PHE A 77 3.48 -3.29 -14.72
C PHE A 77 3.89 -2.15 -15.67
N ASP A 78 3.63 -0.92 -15.28
CA ASP A 78 4.01 0.26 -16.06
C ASP A 78 5.53 0.35 -16.16
N ARG A 79 6.02 0.59 -17.38
CA ARG A 79 7.44 0.73 -17.71
C ARG A 79 7.79 2.14 -18.17
N SER A 80 6.84 3.07 -18.04
CA SER A 80 7.06 4.47 -18.41
C SER A 80 8.29 5.04 -17.67
N GLY A 81 9.17 5.68 -18.42
CA GLY A 81 10.40 6.27 -17.91
C GLY A 81 11.57 5.30 -17.73
N VAL A 82 11.39 4.00 -18.04
CA VAL A 82 12.49 3.01 -18.03
C VAL A 82 12.63 2.24 -19.34
N GLU A 83 11.96 2.67 -20.40
CA GLU A 83 11.89 2.00 -21.71
C GLU A 83 13.27 1.81 -22.34
N SER A 84 14.18 2.75 -22.11
CA SER A 84 15.57 2.70 -22.61
C SER A 84 16.46 1.73 -21.82
N ASN A 85 16.01 1.24 -20.66
CA ASN A 85 16.78 0.30 -19.87
C ASN A 85 16.78 -1.07 -20.55
N PRO A 86 17.95 -1.73 -20.75
CA PRO A 86 18.02 -3.06 -21.37
C PRO A 86 17.15 -4.13 -20.67
N ARG A 87 16.80 -3.91 -19.40
CA ARG A 87 15.97 -4.82 -18.60
C ARG A 87 14.51 -4.42 -18.53
N SER A 88 14.07 -3.40 -19.27
CA SER A 88 12.67 -2.94 -19.25
C SER A 88 11.66 -4.03 -19.64
N GLY A 89 12.08 -5.01 -20.44
CA GLY A 89 11.25 -6.16 -20.85
C GLY A 89 11.21 -7.33 -19.86
N GLU A 90 11.91 -7.25 -18.71
CA GLU A 90 11.87 -8.32 -17.72
C GLU A 90 10.46 -8.48 -17.13
N THR A 91 10.08 -9.74 -16.87
CA THR A 91 8.81 -10.08 -16.23
C THR A 91 8.80 -9.66 -14.75
N GLY A 92 7.59 -9.43 -14.21
CA GLY A 92 7.41 -9.02 -12.82
C GLY A 92 7.07 -7.55 -12.65
N GLY A 93 6.91 -7.13 -11.40
CA GLY A 93 6.57 -5.74 -11.06
C GLY A 93 7.79 -4.85 -10.96
N LEU A 94 7.71 -3.65 -11.52
CA LEU A 94 8.71 -2.60 -11.37
C LEU A 94 8.55 -1.93 -10.01
N SER A 95 9.67 -1.74 -9.29
CA SER A 95 9.74 -1.09 -7.97
C SER A 95 10.81 0.01 -7.96
N GLY A 96 11.07 0.60 -6.79
CA GLY A 96 12.07 1.65 -6.63
C GLY A 96 11.63 3.01 -7.17
N ALA A 97 12.60 3.87 -7.49
CA ALA A 97 12.36 5.26 -7.90
C ALA A 97 11.29 5.43 -9.03
N PRO A 98 11.24 4.59 -10.07
CA PRO A 98 10.22 4.72 -11.12
C PRO A 98 8.77 4.62 -10.61
N LEU A 99 8.55 4.00 -9.45
CA LEU A 99 7.22 3.86 -8.85
C LEU A 99 6.80 5.07 -7.99
N THR A 100 7.71 5.99 -7.68
CA THR A 100 7.48 7.07 -6.70
C THR A 100 6.23 7.88 -6.98
N GLU A 101 6.11 8.46 -8.16
CA GLU A 101 4.99 9.33 -8.52
C GLU A 101 3.67 8.56 -8.58
N LYS A 102 3.67 7.37 -9.20
CA LYS A 102 2.47 6.54 -9.35
C LYS A 102 1.92 6.08 -8.00
N ALA A 103 2.80 5.61 -7.11
CA ALA A 103 2.40 5.20 -5.76
C ALA A 103 1.82 6.38 -4.96
N CYS A 104 2.42 7.57 -5.07
CA CYS A 104 1.92 8.77 -4.42
C CYS A 104 0.55 9.20 -4.97
N ALA A 105 0.37 9.17 -6.29
CA ALA A 105 -0.91 9.50 -6.92
C ALA A 105 -2.02 8.51 -6.50
N THR A 106 -1.72 7.21 -6.48
CA THR A 106 -2.66 6.19 -6.01
C THR A 106 -3.03 6.41 -4.54
N LEU A 107 -2.07 6.74 -3.69
CA LEU A 107 -2.31 7.02 -2.28
C LEU A 107 -3.25 8.22 -2.09
N ARG A 108 -3.03 9.33 -2.81
CA ARG A 108 -3.93 10.50 -2.77
C ARG A 108 -5.36 10.14 -3.18
N GLN A 109 -5.51 9.31 -4.21
CA GLN A 109 -6.84 8.84 -4.63
C GLN A 109 -7.51 7.99 -3.55
N ILE A 110 -6.77 7.09 -2.90
CA ILE A 110 -7.27 6.30 -1.77
C ILE A 110 -7.70 7.23 -0.63
N LYS A 111 -6.85 8.18 -0.22
CA LYS A 111 -7.17 9.14 0.85
C LYS A 111 -8.45 9.91 0.56
N ALA A 112 -8.65 10.32 -0.68
CA ALA A 112 -9.88 11.00 -1.10
C ALA A 112 -11.15 10.12 -0.96
N GLN A 113 -11.02 8.79 -1.09
CA GLN A 113 -12.14 7.85 -0.95
C GLN A 113 -12.39 7.45 0.51
N VAL A 114 -11.32 7.14 1.27
CA VAL A 114 -11.47 6.58 2.61
C VAL A 114 -11.48 7.64 3.71
N GLY A 115 -10.89 8.81 3.48
CA GLY A 115 -10.74 9.87 4.49
C GLY A 115 -9.94 9.37 5.69
N ASP A 116 -10.49 9.57 6.90
CA ASP A 116 -9.90 9.13 8.16
C ASP A 116 -10.55 7.84 8.70
N ARG A 117 -11.35 7.16 7.86
CA ARG A 117 -12.06 5.93 8.25
C ARG A 117 -11.19 4.68 8.20
N MET A 118 -9.98 4.77 7.66
CA MET A 118 -9.08 3.65 7.46
C MET A 118 -7.64 4.15 7.52
N ALA A 119 -6.76 3.41 8.20
CA ALA A 119 -5.33 3.72 8.20
C ALA A 119 -4.71 3.48 6.83
N ILE A 120 -3.85 4.38 6.37
CA ILE A 120 -3.17 4.28 5.08
C ILE A 120 -1.68 4.08 5.28
N ILE A 121 -1.15 2.99 4.74
CA ILE A 121 0.27 2.69 4.78
C ILE A 121 0.86 2.94 3.38
N GLY A 122 1.68 3.98 3.25
CA GLY A 122 2.32 4.34 1.98
C GLY A 122 3.54 3.48 1.70
N VAL A 123 3.60 2.87 0.50
CA VAL A 123 4.76 2.08 0.07
C VAL A 123 4.97 2.19 -1.44
N GLY A 124 6.22 2.08 -1.87
CA GLY A 124 6.63 2.13 -3.28
C GLY A 124 7.36 3.41 -3.63
N GLY A 125 8.59 3.28 -4.12
CA GLY A 125 9.40 4.39 -4.57
C GLY A 125 9.90 5.36 -3.49
N ILE A 126 9.91 4.96 -2.21
CA ILE A 126 10.50 5.76 -1.14
C ILE A 126 12.00 5.46 -1.12
N MET A 127 12.79 6.41 -1.66
CA MET A 127 14.24 6.33 -1.78
C MET A 127 14.96 7.35 -0.89
N SER A 128 14.21 8.30 -0.30
CA SER A 128 14.72 9.37 0.54
C SER A 128 13.72 9.77 1.62
N ALA A 129 14.17 10.54 2.60
CA ALA A 129 13.31 11.18 3.59
C ALA A 129 12.29 12.13 2.95
N SER A 130 12.67 12.80 1.86
CA SER A 130 11.75 13.66 1.10
C SER A 130 10.59 12.87 0.48
N ASP A 131 10.87 11.68 -0.07
CA ASP A 131 9.82 10.82 -0.62
C ASP A 131 8.85 10.36 0.48
N ALA A 132 9.39 9.98 1.64
CA ALA A 132 8.56 9.60 2.79
C ALA A 132 7.66 10.75 3.24
N ARG A 133 8.19 11.98 3.33
CA ARG A 133 7.41 13.19 3.67
C ARG A 133 6.27 13.40 2.68
N GLN A 134 6.52 13.27 1.39
CA GLN A 134 5.46 13.36 0.38
C GLN A 134 4.37 12.31 0.56
N ARG A 135 4.68 11.12 1.10
CA ARG A 135 3.65 10.11 1.42
C ARG A 135 2.78 10.55 2.59
N PHE A 136 3.37 11.12 3.64
CA PHE A 136 2.61 11.66 4.77
C PHE A 136 1.75 12.85 4.33
N GLU A 137 2.29 13.78 3.55
CA GLU A 137 1.54 14.91 2.96
C GLU A 137 0.40 14.44 2.05
N ALA A 138 0.57 13.31 1.38
CA ALA A 138 -0.45 12.68 0.56
C ALA A 138 -1.54 11.96 1.37
N GLY A 139 -1.37 11.83 2.69
CA GLY A 139 -2.34 11.27 3.62
C GLY A 139 -2.02 9.86 4.13
N ALA A 140 -0.77 9.42 4.06
CA ALA A 140 -0.33 8.20 4.73
C ALA A 140 -0.21 8.42 6.25
N ASP A 141 -0.63 7.42 7.02
CA ASP A 141 -0.41 7.37 8.48
C ASP A 141 0.93 6.71 8.81
N LEU A 142 1.35 5.77 7.97
CA LEU A 142 2.61 5.03 8.08
C LEU A 142 3.27 4.88 6.71
N VAL A 143 4.57 4.60 6.69
CA VAL A 143 5.29 4.26 5.47
C VAL A 143 6.02 2.93 5.58
N GLN A 144 6.15 2.23 4.44
CA GLN A 144 6.98 1.04 4.28
C GLN A 144 8.04 1.29 3.22
N ILE A 145 9.24 0.80 3.45
CA ILE A 145 10.35 0.87 2.51
C ILE A 145 10.79 -0.55 2.12
N TYR A 146 11.22 -0.74 0.88
CA TYR A 146 11.81 -1.98 0.40
C TYR A 146 13.03 -1.70 -0.48
N SER A 147 12.84 -1.26 -1.74
CA SER A 147 13.95 -0.98 -2.66
C SER A 147 14.88 0.12 -2.14
N GLY A 148 14.32 1.19 -1.56
CA GLY A 148 15.12 2.25 -0.95
C GLY A 148 16.04 1.72 0.15
N PHE A 149 15.55 0.81 1.00
CA PHE A 149 16.38 0.19 2.03
C PHE A 149 17.54 -0.64 1.46
N ILE A 150 17.35 -1.29 0.30
CA ILE A 150 18.40 -2.07 -0.36
C ILE A 150 19.52 -1.16 -0.88
N TYR A 151 19.17 0.00 -1.44
CA TYR A 151 20.12 0.92 -2.05
C TYR A 151 20.77 1.87 -1.02
N GLU A 152 19.99 2.43 -0.11
CA GLU A 152 20.42 3.45 0.85
C GLU A 152 20.81 2.87 2.23
N GLY A 153 20.45 1.60 2.49
CA GLY A 153 20.73 0.94 3.75
C GLY A 153 19.89 1.45 4.93
N PRO A 154 20.28 1.07 6.16
CA PRO A 154 19.51 1.39 7.37
C PRO A 154 19.48 2.89 7.72
N GLN A 155 20.41 3.68 7.18
CA GLN A 155 20.43 5.13 7.38
C GLN A 155 19.14 5.78 6.89
N LEU A 156 18.54 5.25 5.81
CA LEU A 156 17.27 5.75 5.29
C LEU A 156 16.15 5.75 6.35
N ILE A 157 16.12 4.75 7.24
CA ILE A 157 15.13 4.70 8.33
C ILE A 157 15.34 5.87 9.28
N ALA A 158 16.58 6.10 9.71
CA ALA A 158 16.92 7.20 10.61
C ALA A 158 16.59 8.56 9.98
N ASP A 159 16.93 8.73 8.71
CA ASP A 159 16.66 9.97 7.96
C ASP A 159 15.15 10.24 7.84
N ILE A 160 14.35 9.20 7.56
CA ILE A 160 12.89 9.31 7.51
C ILE A 160 12.34 9.72 8.88
N VAL A 161 12.71 8.99 9.95
CA VAL A 161 12.22 9.27 11.31
C VAL A 161 12.60 10.67 11.77
N ASN A 162 13.83 11.11 11.52
CA ASN A 162 14.30 12.44 11.91
C ASN A 162 13.67 13.58 11.06
N SER A 163 13.16 13.26 9.88
CA SER A 163 12.52 14.25 8.98
C SER A 163 11.02 14.41 9.20
N THR A 164 10.43 13.53 9.99
CA THR A 164 9.01 13.57 10.34
C THR A 164 8.89 14.13 11.76
N ASP A 165 8.04 15.16 11.96
CA ASP A 165 7.70 15.69 13.28
C ASP A 165 6.79 14.70 14.07
N ILE A 166 7.13 13.42 14.03
CA ILE A 166 6.46 12.42 14.85
C ILE A 166 6.90 12.66 16.29
N PRO A 167 5.97 12.97 17.21
CA PRO A 167 6.32 13.09 18.62
C PRO A 167 7.04 11.81 19.07
N GLN A 168 8.26 11.94 19.57
CA GLN A 168 9.00 10.81 20.12
C GLN A 168 8.45 10.47 21.53
N GLU A 169 7.14 10.25 21.62
CA GLU A 169 6.53 9.79 22.86
C GLU A 169 6.63 8.26 22.94
N GLY A 170 7.54 7.80 23.78
CA GLY A 170 7.47 6.48 24.37
C GLY A 170 8.15 5.33 23.65
N VAL A 171 9.47 5.40 23.45
CA VAL A 171 10.29 4.19 23.43
C VAL A 171 11.00 4.11 24.77
N ALA A 172 10.34 3.49 25.74
CA ALA A 172 10.90 3.08 27.00
C ALA A 172 10.88 1.56 27.07
#